data_d1598c582819f2b8402069be6eed131d
#
_entry.id   d1598c582819f2b8402069be6eed131d
#
_cell.length_a   1.000
_cell.length_b   1.000
_cell.length_c   1.000
_cell.angle_alpha   90.00
_cell.angle_beta   90.00
_cell.angle_gamma   90.00
#
_symmetry.space_group_name_H-M   'P 1'
#
loop_
_entity.id
_entity.type
_entity.pdbx_description
1 polymer ?
#
loop_
_entity_poly.entity_id
_entity_poly.type
_entity_poly.pdbx_seq_one_letter_code
_entity_poly.pdbx_strand_id
1 'polypeptide(L)'
;TLFNVIVSYKKSKVRGNVLFSHVGLTGPGIINLSNEISQGLGYNLLDDEDLDVNFEIAVDLCPDFTREELSEKFSDDFHSKGKTMLKNYLKLFLTNNFIDFFLNEVNIDGKTQLSRINKKSKNRLIENLKRFTLEITGFNEGLAKVTIGGVDLSNVNAKTMESTLTPKLYLR
;
A
#
# COMPACT_ATOMS: atom_id res chain seq x y z
N THR A 1 7.03 1.23 -8.99
CA THR A 1 6.46 2.13 -7.96
C THR A 1 5.00 2.39 -8.26
N LEU A 2 4.15 2.30 -7.26
CA LEU A 2 2.80 2.84 -7.27
C LEU A 2 2.84 4.19 -6.58
N PHE A 3 2.24 5.19 -7.21
CA PHE A 3 2.23 6.55 -6.69
C PHE A 3 0.89 6.90 -6.09
N ASN A 4 0.92 7.61 -4.95
CA ASN A 4 -0.25 8.21 -4.33
C ASN A 4 -1.40 7.21 -4.06
N VAL A 5 -1.08 5.99 -3.64
CA VAL A 5 -2.06 4.95 -3.28
C VAL A 5 -2.43 5.03 -1.79
N ILE A 6 -3.52 4.40 -1.39
CA ILE A 6 -3.84 4.19 0.03
C ILE A 6 -3.58 2.73 0.37
N VAL A 7 -2.69 2.50 1.33
CA VAL A 7 -2.45 1.16 1.91
C VAL A 7 -3.20 1.05 3.21
N SER A 8 -3.82 -0.10 3.44
CA SER A 8 -4.62 -0.31 4.66
C SER A 8 -4.41 -1.68 5.27
N TYR A 9 -4.42 -1.72 6.59
CA TYR A 9 -4.44 -2.91 7.42
C TYR A 9 -5.42 -2.72 8.58
N LYS A 10 -6.41 -3.59 8.69
CA LYS A 10 -7.51 -3.43 9.67
C LYS A 10 -8.16 -2.05 9.57
N LYS A 11 -8.04 -1.24 10.62
CA LYS A 11 -8.58 0.14 10.68
C LYS A 11 -7.58 1.20 10.22
N SER A 12 -6.29 0.86 10.14
CA SER A 12 -5.23 1.78 9.74
C SER A 12 -5.23 2.00 8.24
N LYS A 13 -5.12 3.26 7.83
CA LYS A 13 -5.04 3.66 6.42
C LYS A 13 -3.97 4.73 6.25
N VAL A 14 -3.04 4.49 5.36
CA VAL A 14 -1.94 5.40 5.07
C VAL A 14 -1.91 5.71 3.58
N ARG A 15 -1.88 7.00 3.23
CA ARG A 15 -1.67 7.45 1.85
C ARG A 15 -0.19 7.65 1.59
N GLY A 16 0.33 7.09 0.51
CA GLY A 16 1.74 7.22 0.16
C GLY A 16 2.13 6.41 -1.07
N ASN A 17 3.42 6.49 -1.40
CA ASN A 17 3.98 5.69 -2.49
C ASN A 17 4.36 4.30 -1.99
N VAL A 18 4.15 3.29 -2.85
CA VAL A 18 4.53 1.89 -2.60
C VAL A 18 5.50 1.45 -3.68
N LEU A 19 6.62 0.91 -3.27
CA LEU A 19 7.64 0.36 -4.14
C LEU A 19 7.69 -1.16 -4.01
N PHE A 20 7.51 -1.85 -5.12
CA PHE A 20 7.77 -3.29 -5.24
C PHE A 20 9.24 -3.49 -5.58
N SER A 21 9.93 -4.27 -4.80
CA SER A 21 11.32 -4.68 -5.02
C SER A 21 11.41 -6.21 -5.08
N HIS A 22 12.58 -6.72 -5.42
CA HIS A 22 12.84 -8.18 -5.46
C HIS A 22 12.82 -8.83 -4.06
N VAL A 23 12.87 -8.01 -3.01
CA VAL A 23 12.84 -8.46 -1.60
C VAL A 23 11.52 -8.14 -0.89
N GLY A 24 10.54 -7.56 -1.58
CA GLY A 24 9.23 -7.25 -0.99
C GLY A 24 8.76 -5.82 -1.23
N LEU A 25 7.92 -5.34 -0.34
CA LEU A 25 7.31 -4.02 -0.41
C LEU A 25 8.08 -3.01 0.44
N THR A 26 8.22 -1.79 -0.05
CA THR A 26 8.82 -0.66 0.66
C THR A 26 8.19 0.66 0.20
N GLY A 27 8.76 1.78 0.64
CA GLY A 27 8.29 3.11 0.31
C GLY A 27 7.51 3.76 1.44
N PRO A 28 7.28 5.10 1.36
CA PRO A 28 6.67 5.86 2.47
C PRO A 28 5.33 5.31 2.95
N GLY A 29 4.48 4.82 2.05
CA GLY A 29 3.20 4.21 2.39
C GLY A 29 3.36 2.96 3.24
N ILE A 30 4.31 2.09 2.90
CA ILE A 30 4.58 0.85 3.63
C ILE A 30 5.28 1.13 4.95
N ILE A 31 6.28 2.02 4.97
CA ILE A 31 7.01 2.39 6.19
C ILE A 31 6.05 2.96 7.24
N ASN A 32 5.18 3.88 6.85
CA ASN A 32 4.20 4.46 7.77
C ASN A 32 3.17 3.43 8.25
N LEU A 33 2.68 2.56 7.34
CA LEU A 33 1.75 1.50 7.72
C LEU A 33 2.41 0.48 8.67
N SER A 34 3.68 0.11 8.43
CA SER A 34 4.41 -0.83 9.31
C SER A 34 4.56 -0.29 10.72
N ASN A 35 4.75 1.01 10.88
CA ASN A 35 4.78 1.67 12.20
C ASN A 35 3.44 1.50 12.93
N GLU A 36 2.31 1.72 12.25
CA GLU A 36 0.99 1.53 12.84
C GLU A 36 0.69 0.05 13.17
N ILE A 37 1.15 -0.87 12.33
CA ILE A 37 1.03 -2.32 12.58
C ILE A 37 1.82 -2.70 13.82
N SER A 38 3.08 -2.27 13.93
CA SER A 38 3.97 -2.57 15.05
C SER A 38 3.41 -2.02 16.37
N GLN A 39 2.86 -0.80 16.37
CA GLN A 39 2.20 -0.24 17.56
C GLN A 39 0.95 -1.04 17.96
N GLY A 40 0.18 -1.52 16.99
CA GLY A 40 -1.05 -2.28 17.22
C GLY A 40 -0.84 -3.72 17.67
N LEU A 41 0.30 -4.33 17.33
CA LEU A 41 0.68 -5.70 17.72
C LEU A 41 1.53 -5.75 19.00
N GLY A 42 1.94 -4.60 19.52
CA GLY A 42 2.92 -4.49 20.61
C GLY A 42 4.35 -4.61 20.07
N TYR A 43 5.31 -4.00 20.77
CA TYR A 43 6.73 -3.95 20.37
C TYR A 43 7.46 -5.32 20.35
N ASN A 44 6.76 -6.42 20.63
CA ASN A 44 7.34 -7.78 20.70
C ASN A 44 7.56 -8.44 19.33
N LEU A 45 7.28 -7.75 18.22
CA LEU A 45 7.48 -8.30 16.87
C LEU A 45 8.97 -8.52 16.51
N LEU A 46 9.88 -7.88 17.23
CA LEU A 46 11.33 -7.97 16.97
C LEU A 46 12.06 -8.97 17.87
N ASP A 47 11.40 -9.42 18.94
CA ASP A 47 12.01 -10.34 19.91
C ASP A 47 11.68 -11.81 19.64
N ASP A 48 10.80 -12.10 18.67
CA ASP A 48 10.33 -13.45 18.36
C ASP A 48 10.81 -13.85 16.95
N GLU A 49 11.95 -14.54 16.89
CA GLU A 49 12.55 -15.04 15.64
C GLU A 49 11.63 -16.05 14.92
N ASP A 50 10.61 -16.57 15.60
CA ASP A 50 9.64 -17.56 15.10
C ASP A 50 8.26 -16.95 14.78
N LEU A 51 8.13 -15.61 14.68
CA LEU A 51 6.83 -14.99 14.41
C LEU A 51 6.33 -15.34 13.00
N ASP A 52 5.41 -16.28 12.93
CA ASP A 52 4.69 -16.63 11.70
C ASP A 52 3.76 -15.45 11.31
N VAL A 53 4.34 -14.48 10.60
CA VAL A 53 3.65 -13.28 10.16
C VAL A 53 2.92 -13.61 8.86
N ASN A 54 1.61 -13.82 8.98
CA ASN A 54 0.77 -13.97 7.81
C ASN A 54 -0.47 -13.08 7.96
N PHE A 55 -0.53 -12.01 7.17
CA PHE A 55 -1.70 -11.13 7.13
C PHE A 55 -1.83 -10.45 5.77
N GLU A 56 -3.03 -9.98 5.47
CA GLU A 56 -3.30 -9.23 4.24
C GLU A 56 -3.27 -7.73 4.48
N ILE A 57 -2.66 -7.00 3.55
CA ILE A 57 -2.86 -5.57 3.37
C ILE A 57 -3.70 -5.33 2.12
N ALA A 58 -4.46 -4.25 2.11
CA ALA A 58 -5.20 -3.84 0.93
C ALA A 58 -4.67 -2.50 0.42
N VAL A 59 -4.57 -2.39 -0.90
CA VAL A 59 -4.08 -1.19 -1.60
C VAL A 59 -5.19 -0.65 -2.47
N ASP A 60 -5.64 0.58 -2.19
CA ASP A 60 -6.46 1.35 -3.11
C ASP A 60 -5.55 2.01 -4.14
N LEU A 61 -5.60 1.51 -5.36
CA LEU A 61 -4.75 1.94 -6.47
C LEU A 61 -5.25 3.25 -7.13
N CYS A 62 -6.50 3.63 -6.86
CA CYS A 62 -7.16 4.80 -7.43
C CYS A 62 -7.89 5.61 -6.33
N PRO A 63 -7.17 6.14 -5.31
CA PRO A 63 -7.81 6.76 -4.16
C PRO A 63 -8.54 8.06 -4.47
N ASP A 64 -8.26 8.68 -5.61
CA ASP A 64 -8.91 9.92 -6.04
C ASP A 64 -10.29 9.69 -6.67
N PHE A 65 -10.70 8.44 -6.85
CA PHE A 65 -12.02 8.04 -7.32
C PHE A 65 -12.74 7.20 -6.29
N THR A 66 -14.02 7.43 -6.10
CA THR A 66 -14.91 6.48 -5.45
C THR A 66 -15.11 5.26 -6.35
N ARG A 67 -15.69 4.20 -5.79
CA ARG A 67 -16.04 3.01 -6.57
C ARG A 67 -17.11 3.32 -7.63
N GLU A 68 -18.06 4.15 -7.27
CA GLU A 68 -19.15 4.60 -8.11
C GLU A 68 -18.64 5.41 -9.30
N GLU A 69 -17.78 6.41 -9.06
CA GLU A 69 -17.14 7.22 -10.11
C GLU A 69 -16.29 6.37 -11.06
N LEU A 70 -15.54 5.37 -10.54
CA LEU A 70 -14.82 4.43 -11.40
C LEU A 70 -15.78 3.58 -12.23
N SER A 71 -16.91 3.14 -11.67
CA SER A 71 -17.90 2.34 -12.37
C SER A 71 -18.55 3.11 -13.53
N GLU A 72 -18.89 4.37 -13.30
CA GLU A 72 -19.42 5.27 -14.33
C GLU A 72 -18.37 5.52 -15.41
N LYS A 73 -17.16 5.93 -15.00
CA LYS A 73 -16.05 6.17 -15.92
C LYS A 73 -15.72 4.94 -16.79
N PHE A 74 -15.68 3.75 -16.20
CA PHE A 74 -15.46 2.51 -16.97
C PHE A 74 -16.60 2.21 -17.93
N SER A 75 -17.85 2.52 -17.56
CA SER A 75 -19.00 2.33 -18.44
C SER A 75 -18.92 3.23 -19.66
N ASP A 76 -18.65 4.50 -19.45
CA ASP A 76 -18.57 5.52 -20.51
C ASP A 76 -17.35 5.27 -21.43
N ASP A 77 -16.19 4.99 -20.83
CA ASP A 77 -14.97 4.73 -21.60
C ASP A 77 -15.07 3.41 -22.39
N PHE A 78 -15.69 2.36 -21.83
CA PHE A 78 -15.85 1.08 -22.53
C PHE A 78 -16.82 1.20 -23.71
N HIS A 79 -17.80 2.09 -23.58
CA HIS A 79 -18.70 2.39 -24.70
C HIS A 79 -18.01 3.26 -25.77
N SER A 80 -17.41 4.37 -25.37
CA SER A 80 -16.83 5.36 -26.29
C SER A 80 -15.49 4.91 -26.90
N LYS A 81 -14.66 4.16 -26.13
CA LYS A 81 -13.32 3.71 -26.53
C LYS A 81 -13.24 2.20 -26.77
N GLY A 82 -14.32 1.56 -27.17
CA GLY A 82 -14.48 0.11 -27.26
C GLY A 82 -13.38 -0.64 -28.02
N LYS A 83 -12.70 -0.02 -29.00
CA LYS A 83 -11.59 -0.62 -29.77
C LYS A 83 -10.24 -0.60 -29.03
N THR A 84 -10.14 0.14 -27.93
CA THR A 84 -8.91 0.22 -27.13
C THR A 84 -8.64 -1.11 -26.42
N MET A 85 -7.39 -1.55 -26.38
CA MET A 85 -6.99 -2.71 -25.57
C MET A 85 -6.98 -2.36 -24.09
N LEU A 86 -7.41 -3.28 -23.23
CA LEU A 86 -7.47 -3.09 -21.76
C LEU A 86 -6.12 -2.66 -21.18
N LYS A 87 -5.01 -3.31 -21.59
CA LYS A 87 -3.66 -2.94 -21.15
C LYS A 87 -3.35 -1.45 -21.40
N ASN A 88 -3.77 -0.92 -22.55
CA ASN A 88 -3.54 0.49 -22.88
C ASN A 88 -4.47 1.42 -22.08
N TYR A 89 -5.69 1.00 -21.81
CA TYR A 89 -6.63 1.76 -21.00
C TYR A 89 -6.16 1.87 -19.55
N LEU A 90 -5.64 0.78 -18.98
CA LEU A 90 -5.15 0.76 -17.60
C LEU A 90 -3.94 1.68 -17.34
N LYS A 91 -3.24 2.14 -18.39
CA LYS A 91 -2.17 3.16 -18.25
C LYS A 91 -2.67 4.50 -17.71
N LEU A 92 -3.97 4.74 -17.73
CA LEU A 92 -4.58 5.91 -17.11
C LEU A 92 -4.56 5.85 -15.57
N PHE A 93 -4.42 4.67 -14.99
CA PHE A 93 -4.52 4.41 -13.57
C PHE A 93 -3.26 3.79 -12.97
N LEU A 94 -2.55 2.99 -13.75
CA LEU A 94 -1.44 2.15 -13.30
C LEU A 94 -0.16 2.40 -14.09
N THR A 95 0.98 2.20 -13.45
CA THR A 95 2.28 2.25 -14.14
C THR A 95 2.46 1.02 -15.04
N ASN A 96 3.16 1.19 -16.16
CA ASN A 96 3.36 0.13 -17.16
C ASN A 96 3.86 -1.19 -16.55
N ASN A 97 4.84 -1.11 -15.65
CA ASN A 97 5.45 -2.29 -15.01
C ASN A 97 4.52 -3.02 -14.05
N PHE A 98 3.46 -2.37 -13.57
CA PHE A 98 2.50 -2.98 -12.67
C PHE A 98 1.29 -3.58 -13.38
N ILE A 99 0.97 -3.10 -14.59
CA ILE A 99 -0.22 -3.52 -15.34
C ILE A 99 -0.21 -5.02 -15.62
N ASP A 100 0.92 -5.59 -16.03
CA ASP A 100 0.98 -7.01 -16.36
C ASP A 100 0.78 -7.89 -15.12
N PHE A 101 1.38 -7.50 -13.99
CA PHE A 101 1.15 -8.14 -12.69
C PHE A 101 -0.32 -8.05 -12.28
N PHE A 102 -0.90 -6.84 -12.32
CA PHE A 102 -2.31 -6.61 -11.99
C PHE A 102 -3.26 -7.45 -12.85
N LEU A 103 -3.02 -7.49 -14.17
CA LEU A 103 -3.85 -8.26 -15.11
C LEU A 103 -3.78 -9.78 -14.86
N ASN A 104 -2.62 -10.29 -14.48
CA ASN A 104 -2.45 -11.69 -14.09
C ASN A 104 -3.25 -12.00 -12.82
N GLU A 105 -3.17 -11.16 -11.79
CA GLU A 105 -3.92 -11.33 -10.53
C GLU A 105 -5.44 -11.30 -10.75
N VAL A 106 -5.92 -10.40 -11.60
CA VAL A 106 -7.36 -10.34 -11.92
C VAL A 106 -7.78 -11.38 -12.97
N ASN A 107 -6.85 -12.13 -13.53
CA ASN A 107 -7.06 -13.16 -14.57
C ASN A 107 -7.87 -12.61 -15.76
N ILE A 108 -7.38 -11.53 -16.36
CA ILE A 108 -7.98 -10.90 -17.55
C ILE A 108 -6.88 -10.61 -18.57
N ASP A 109 -7.08 -11.05 -19.83
CA ASP A 109 -6.12 -10.77 -20.90
C ASP A 109 -6.12 -9.28 -21.27
N GLY A 110 -4.97 -8.63 -21.11
CA GLY A 110 -4.76 -7.21 -21.42
C GLY A 110 -4.89 -6.85 -22.91
N LYS A 111 -4.85 -7.86 -23.81
CA LYS A 111 -5.08 -7.68 -25.25
C LYS A 111 -6.57 -7.64 -25.59
N THR A 112 -7.46 -7.90 -24.64
CA THR A 112 -8.90 -7.83 -24.84
C THR A 112 -9.33 -6.38 -25.09
N GLN A 113 -10.12 -6.15 -26.13
CA GLN A 113 -10.74 -4.85 -26.40
C GLN A 113 -11.79 -4.52 -25.33
N LEU A 114 -11.92 -3.24 -24.95
CA LEU A 114 -12.87 -2.79 -23.92
C LEU A 114 -14.31 -3.23 -24.23
N SER A 115 -14.73 -3.16 -25.51
CA SER A 115 -16.06 -3.59 -25.94
C SER A 115 -16.35 -5.09 -25.74
N ARG A 116 -15.33 -5.91 -25.57
CA ARG A 116 -15.45 -7.36 -25.35
C ARG A 116 -15.41 -7.77 -23.88
N ILE A 117 -15.12 -6.82 -22.99
CA ILE A 117 -15.07 -7.07 -21.54
C ILE A 117 -16.51 -7.14 -21.01
N ASN A 118 -16.88 -8.28 -20.47
CA ASN A 118 -18.19 -8.48 -19.87
C ASN A 118 -18.33 -7.75 -18.52
N LYS A 119 -19.58 -7.59 -18.05
CA LYS A 119 -19.90 -6.90 -16.80
C LYS A 119 -19.15 -7.49 -15.58
N LYS A 120 -19.01 -8.83 -15.51
CA LYS A 120 -18.33 -9.50 -14.40
C LYS A 120 -16.84 -9.13 -14.36
N SER A 121 -16.17 -9.15 -15.50
CA SER A 121 -14.77 -8.75 -15.61
C SER A 121 -14.56 -7.27 -15.33
N LYS A 122 -15.47 -6.41 -15.82
CA LYS A 122 -15.45 -4.97 -15.50
C LYS A 122 -15.55 -4.73 -13.99
N ASN A 123 -16.49 -5.37 -13.31
CA ASN A 123 -16.63 -5.24 -11.87
C ASN A 123 -15.38 -5.73 -11.13
N ARG A 124 -14.79 -6.88 -11.56
CA ARG A 124 -13.54 -7.39 -10.98
C ARG A 124 -12.39 -6.40 -11.12
N LEU A 125 -12.26 -5.73 -12.26
CA LEU A 125 -11.25 -4.67 -12.44
C LEU A 125 -11.44 -3.53 -11.43
N ILE A 126 -12.66 -3.02 -11.30
CA ILE A 126 -13.00 -1.93 -10.38
C ILE A 126 -12.74 -2.32 -8.93
N GLU A 127 -13.19 -3.51 -8.52
CA GLU A 127 -12.95 -4.03 -7.16
C GLU A 127 -11.45 -4.09 -6.85
N ASN A 128 -10.65 -4.65 -7.76
CA ASN A 128 -9.22 -4.78 -7.54
C ASN A 128 -8.49 -3.43 -7.65
N LEU A 129 -8.95 -2.48 -8.44
CA LEU A 129 -8.41 -1.12 -8.43
C LEU A 129 -8.67 -0.40 -7.10
N LYS A 130 -9.80 -0.69 -6.45
CA LYS A 130 -10.17 -0.10 -5.15
C LYS A 130 -9.66 -0.89 -3.95
N ARG A 131 -9.41 -2.18 -4.10
CA ARG A 131 -8.96 -3.06 -3.03
C ARG A 131 -8.08 -4.18 -3.61
N PHE A 132 -6.85 -3.86 -3.94
CA PHE A 132 -5.86 -4.83 -4.34
C PHE A 132 -5.23 -5.45 -3.08
N THR A 133 -5.44 -6.74 -2.85
CA THR A 133 -4.93 -7.42 -1.65
C THR A 133 -3.56 -8.02 -1.91
N LEU A 134 -2.69 -7.92 -0.92
CA LEU A 134 -1.35 -8.50 -0.90
C LEU A 134 -1.14 -9.23 0.42
N GLU A 135 -0.70 -10.47 0.32
CA GLU A 135 -0.32 -11.28 1.47
C GLU A 135 1.09 -10.90 1.92
N ILE A 136 1.23 -10.66 3.21
CA ILE A 136 2.50 -10.34 3.86
C ILE A 136 2.91 -11.55 4.70
N THR A 137 4.02 -12.15 4.34
CA THR A 137 4.53 -13.39 4.94
C THR A 137 5.74 -13.17 5.85
N GLY A 138 6.13 -11.91 6.08
CA GLY A 138 7.24 -11.60 6.97
C GLY A 138 7.69 -10.15 6.86
N PHE A 139 8.63 -9.78 7.71
CA PHE A 139 9.34 -8.51 7.69
C PHE A 139 10.80 -8.74 7.27
N ASN A 140 11.36 -7.80 6.54
CA ASN A 140 12.78 -7.87 6.16
C ASN A 140 13.61 -6.97 7.08
N GLU A 141 14.09 -7.52 8.18
CA GLU A 141 14.86 -6.81 9.20
C GLU A 141 16.18 -6.25 8.67
N GLY A 142 16.86 -6.98 7.82
CA GLY A 142 18.15 -6.56 7.25
C GLY A 142 18.07 -5.34 6.33
N LEU A 143 16.86 -4.94 5.91
CA LEU A 143 16.59 -3.77 5.07
C LEU A 143 15.77 -2.69 5.78
N ALA A 144 15.49 -2.86 7.07
CA ALA A 144 14.80 -1.85 7.86
C ALA A 144 15.60 -0.55 7.87
N LYS A 145 15.00 0.53 7.36
CA LYS A 145 15.64 1.84 7.28
C LYS A 145 15.20 2.80 8.38
N VAL A 146 14.11 2.44 9.06
CA VAL A 146 13.50 3.26 10.10
C VAL A 146 13.24 2.38 11.30
N THR A 147 13.77 2.77 12.43
CA THR A 147 13.45 2.17 13.72
C THR A 147 12.44 3.04 14.45
N ILE A 148 11.45 2.41 15.06
CA ILE A 148 10.55 3.08 15.99
C ILE A 148 11.27 3.11 17.33
N GLY A 149 11.38 4.29 17.92
CA GLY A 149 12.01 4.46 19.21
C GLY A 149 12.10 5.95 19.56
N GLY A 150 12.54 6.20 20.73
CA GLY A 150 12.70 7.56 21.21
C GLY A 150 12.92 7.55 22.72
N VAL A 151 13.16 8.72 23.26
CA VAL A 151 13.25 8.91 24.69
C VAL A 151 11.85 9.22 25.21
N ASP A 152 11.47 8.60 26.33
CA ASP A 152 10.23 8.94 27.00
C ASP A 152 10.25 10.42 27.40
N LEU A 153 9.28 11.18 26.89
CA LEU A 153 9.18 12.63 27.11
C LEU A 153 9.03 13.00 28.61
N SER A 154 8.56 12.09 29.45
CA SER A 154 8.53 12.28 30.91
C SER A 154 9.93 12.38 31.50
N ASN A 155 10.94 11.87 30.81
CA ASN A 155 12.35 11.89 31.19
C ASN A 155 13.14 13.03 30.54
N VAL A 156 12.44 14.01 29.95
CA VAL A 156 13.05 15.16 29.27
C VAL A 156 12.45 16.46 29.78
N ASN A 157 13.31 17.39 30.14
CA ASN A 157 12.87 18.73 30.42
C ASN A 157 12.52 19.47 29.11
N ALA A 158 11.23 19.72 28.87
CA ALA A 158 10.75 20.30 27.62
C ALA A 158 11.30 21.71 27.30
N LYS A 159 11.85 22.44 28.28
CA LYS A 159 12.41 23.77 28.06
C LYS A 159 13.89 23.74 27.71
N THR A 160 14.64 22.85 28.35
CA THR A 160 16.10 22.76 28.20
C THR A 160 16.54 21.60 27.31
N MET A 161 15.64 20.66 27.03
CA MET A 161 15.92 19.37 26.36
C MET A 161 16.93 18.52 27.16
N GLU A 162 17.12 18.80 28.44
CA GLU A 162 18.00 18.01 29.30
C GLU A 162 17.26 16.79 29.86
N SER A 163 17.97 15.68 29.94
CA SER A 163 17.48 14.45 30.57
C SER A 163 17.24 14.66 32.06
N THR A 164 16.07 14.23 32.57
CA THR A 164 15.79 14.21 34.01
C THR A 164 16.48 13.04 34.74
N LEU A 165 16.91 12.02 33.97
CA LEU A 165 17.59 10.84 34.52
C LEU A 165 19.11 11.00 34.58
N THR A 166 19.69 11.71 33.61
CA THR A 166 21.14 11.88 33.46
C THR A 166 21.46 13.38 33.36
N PRO A 167 22.01 14.01 34.43
CA PRO A 167 22.40 15.40 34.36
C PRO A 167 23.39 15.72 33.24
N LYS A 168 23.24 16.87 32.60
CA LYS A 168 24.08 17.35 31.48
C LYS A 168 23.97 16.56 30.20
N LEU A 169 23.03 15.60 30.06
CA LEU A 169 22.69 14.96 28.83
C LEU A 169 21.55 15.74 28.15
N TYR A 170 21.82 16.30 26.99
CA TYR A 170 20.85 17.06 26.20
C TYR A 170 20.45 16.26 24.94
N LEU A 171 19.16 16.23 24.66
CA LEU A 171 18.59 15.54 23.50
C LEU A 171 18.38 16.55 22.37
N ARG A 172 18.68 16.14 21.15
CA ARG A 172 18.50 16.94 19.93
C ARG A 172 17.62 16.21 18.92
#